data_3a1e2a1c09691bb7134ec94b3ae625f4
#
_entry.id   3a1e2a1c09691bb7134ec94b3ae625f4
#
_cell.length_a   1.000
_cell.length_b   1.000
_cell.length_c   1.000
_cell.angle_alpha   90.00
_cell.angle_beta   90.00
_cell.angle_gamma   90.00
#
_symmetry.space_group_name_H-M   'P 1'
#
loop_
_entity.id
_entity.type
_entity.pdbx_description
1 polymer ?
#
loop_
_entity_poly.entity_id
_entity_poly.type
_entity_poly.pdbx_seq_one_letter_code
_entity_poly.pdbx_strand_id
1 'polypeptide(L)'
;MSYRSIILLVLSTLNLVYQQGLIPGVVVTPAPIDVPGLHVLIVEESGDRNTVDKGQLSVLQTTLVKQEVVASGGEYRMYDANEPPVEEPWRTAMERPRTSLPWLIVSNPGKGGFEGPVPAGDGAIDATLKIIGGLK
;
A
#
# COMPACT_ATOMS: atom_id res chain seq x y z
N MET A 1 17.66 -22.03 15.96
CA MET A 1 16.44 -21.31 16.23
C MET A 1 15.26 -22.12 15.76
N SER A 2 14.24 -22.19 16.58
CA SER A 2 13.04 -22.95 16.24
C SER A 2 12.22 -22.23 15.18
N TYR A 3 11.22 -22.91 14.64
CA TYR A 3 10.26 -22.29 13.77
C TYR A 3 9.63 -21.06 14.40
N ARG A 4 9.31 -21.17 15.70
CA ARG A 4 8.80 -20.01 16.43
C ARG A 4 9.77 -18.85 16.34
N SER A 5 11.03 -19.16 16.40
CA SER A 5 12.03 -18.12 16.30
C SER A 5 12.07 -17.51 14.92
N ILE A 6 11.79 -18.30 13.89
CA ILE A 6 11.67 -17.76 12.55
C ILE A 6 10.43 -16.87 12.43
N ILE A 7 9.32 -17.34 12.96
CA ILE A 7 8.12 -16.53 13.02
C ILE A 7 8.38 -15.28 13.85
N LEU A 8 9.02 -15.46 15.00
CA LEU A 8 9.37 -14.34 15.84
C LEU A 8 10.35 -13.41 15.13
N LEU A 9 11.23 -13.96 14.34
CA LEU A 9 12.16 -13.15 13.58
C LEU A 9 11.41 -12.31 12.55
N VAL A 10 10.44 -12.90 11.86
CA VAL A 10 9.60 -12.17 10.95
C VAL A 10 8.83 -11.10 11.71
N LEU A 11 8.23 -11.46 12.83
CA LEU A 11 7.52 -10.52 13.68
C LEU A 11 8.47 -9.47 14.23
N SER A 12 9.67 -9.87 14.62
CA SER A 12 10.67 -8.93 15.10
C SER A 12 11.09 -7.96 14.00
N THR A 13 11.20 -8.44 12.79
CA THR A 13 11.50 -7.60 11.65
C THR A 13 10.38 -6.60 11.43
N LEU A 14 9.16 -7.06 11.49
CA LEU A 14 8.00 -6.18 11.42
C LEU A 14 8.00 -5.19 12.57
N ASN A 15 8.27 -5.67 13.78
CA ASN A 15 8.34 -4.80 14.94
C ASN A 15 9.43 -3.76 14.83
N LEU A 16 10.57 -4.13 14.29
CA LEU A 16 11.65 -3.16 14.08
C LEU A 16 11.20 -2.05 13.16
N VAL A 17 10.49 -2.38 12.09
CA VAL A 17 9.94 -1.39 11.19
C VAL A 17 8.98 -0.49 11.94
N TYR A 18 8.11 -1.05 12.74
CA TYR A 18 7.17 -0.28 13.54
C TYR A 18 7.87 0.54 14.61
N GLN A 19 8.84 -0.03 15.28
CA GLN A 19 9.59 0.66 16.32
C GLN A 19 10.34 1.86 15.77
N GLN A 20 10.69 1.82 14.51
CA GLN A 20 11.27 2.98 13.86
C GLN A 20 10.21 4.05 13.58
N GLY A 21 8.95 3.74 13.84
CA GLY A 21 7.87 4.71 13.76
C GLY A 21 7.60 5.23 12.37
N LEU A 22 7.93 4.44 11.37
CA LEU A 22 7.93 4.96 10.01
C LEU A 22 6.65 4.68 9.24
N ILE A 23 5.97 3.57 9.57
CA ILE A 23 4.84 3.12 8.75
C ILE A 23 3.67 2.74 9.65
N PRO A 24 2.60 3.57 9.67
CA PRO A 24 1.34 3.12 10.25
C PRO A 24 0.69 2.13 9.29
N GLY A 25 0.16 1.05 9.79
CA GLY A 25 -0.42 0.00 9.00
C GLY A 25 0.41 -1.26 9.05
N VAL A 26 0.22 -2.16 8.12
CA VAL A 26 0.81 -3.49 8.16
C VAL A 26 1.88 -3.64 7.09
N VAL A 27 3.09 -3.97 7.52
CA VAL A 27 4.15 -4.40 6.61
C VAL A 27 3.96 -5.90 6.37
N VAL A 28 3.83 -6.30 5.13
CA VAL A 28 3.44 -7.65 4.76
C VAL A 28 4.57 -8.37 4.03
N THR A 29 4.86 -9.59 4.47
CA THR A 29 5.79 -10.48 3.80
C THR A 29 5.15 -11.88 3.79
N PRO A 30 4.92 -12.48 2.62
CA PRO A 30 5.32 -12.05 1.28
C PRO A 30 4.51 -10.86 0.76
N ALA A 31 4.95 -10.29 -0.35
CA ALA A 31 4.28 -9.19 -1.01
C ALA A 31 2.85 -9.58 -1.41
N PRO A 32 1.87 -8.67 -1.28
CA PRO A 32 0.47 -9.01 -1.55
C PRO A 32 0.15 -9.24 -3.02
N ILE A 33 0.94 -8.73 -3.93
CA ILE A 33 0.80 -8.99 -5.35
C ILE A 33 1.98 -9.85 -5.79
N ASP A 34 1.70 -11.07 -6.21
CA ASP A 34 2.73 -12.06 -6.54
C ASP A 34 3.15 -11.93 -8.00
N VAL A 35 3.57 -10.73 -8.37
CA VAL A 35 4.11 -10.42 -9.70
C VAL A 35 5.36 -9.57 -9.48
N PRO A 36 6.48 -9.92 -10.14
CA PRO A 36 7.71 -9.15 -9.97
C PRO A 36 7.53 -7.68 -10.32
N GLY A 37 8.23 -6.83 -9.57
CA GLY A 37 8.21 -5.40 -9.76
C GLY A 37 7.33 -4.68 -8.76
N LEU A 38 7.45 -3.37 -8.79
CA LEU A 38 6.68 -2.49 -7.91
C LEU A 38 5.26 -2.31 -8.45
N HIS A 39 4.28 -2.64 -7.63
CA HIS A 39 2.87 -2.44 -7.94
C HIS A 39 2.23 -1.65 -6.81
N VAL A 40 1.51 -0.61 -7.15
CA VAL A 40 0.81 0.23 -6.19
C VAL A 40 -0.64 0.31 -6.58
N LEU A 41 -1.51 -0.02 -5.64
CA LEU A 41 -2.95 0.02 -5.83
C LEU A 41 -3.59 0.86 -4.74
N ILE A 42 -4.45 1.77 -5.15
CA ILE A 42 -5.35 2.46 -4.23
C ILE A 42 -6.77 2.02 -4.53
N VAL A 43 -7.48 1.62 -3.48
CA VAL A 43 -8.90 1.27 -3.56
C VAL A 43 -9.67 2.37 -2.86
N GLU A 44 -10.65 2.94 -3.53
CA GLU A 44 -11.44 4.03 -2.99
C GLU A 44 -12.94 3.81 -3.16
N GLU A 45 -13.73 4.67 -2.54
CA GLU A 45 -15.15 4.79 -2.82
C GLU A 45 -15.35 6.19 -3.40
N SER A 46 -15.39 6.28 -4.72
CA SER A 46 -15.38 7.58 -5.40
C SER A 46 -16.63 8.41 -5.09
N GLY A 47 -17.72 7.76 -4.76
CA GLY A 47 -18.96 8.45 -4.37
C GLY A 47 -18.88 9.15 -3.02
N ASP A 48 -17.90 8.79 -2.19
CA ASP A 48 -17.75 9.31 -0.84
C ASP A 48 -16.53 10.23 -0.67
N ARG A 49 -15.97 10.72 -1.76
CA ARG A 49 -14.77 11.57 -1.68
C ARG A 49 -14.95 12.80 -0.82
N ASN A 50 -16.17 13.32 -0.73
CA ASN A 50 -16.44 14.50 0.08
C ASN A 50 -16.41 14.23 1.59
N THR A 51 -16.40 12.96 1.99
CA THR A 51 -16.33 12.59 3.41
C THR A 51 -14.97 12.06 3.80
N VAL A 52 -14.06 11.94 2.86
CA VAL A 52 -12.70 11.43 3.08
C VAL A 52 -11.86 12.50 3.78
N ASP A 53 -10.97 12.07 4.66
CA ASP A 53 -9.99 12.94 5.27
C ASP A 53 -9.26 13.77 4.20
N LYS A 54 -8.98 15.03 4.50
CA LYS A 54 -8.37 15.93 3.52
C LYS A 54 -6.99 15.48 3.06
N GLY A 55 -6.21 14.90 3.95
CA GLY A 55 -4.91 14.35 3.57
C GLY A 55 -5.05 13.16 2.65
N GLN A 56 -5.97 12.26 2.96
CA GLN A 56 -6.26 11.13 2.09
C GLN A 56 -6.78 11.60 0.73
N LEU A 57 -7.65 12.59 0.73
CA LEU A 57 -8.16 13.14 -0.51
C LEU A 57 -7.03 13.72 -1.37
N SER A 58 -6.06 14.40 -0.75
CA SER A 58 -4.93 14.93 -1.48
C SER A 58 -4.09 13.84 -2.14
N VAL A 59 -3.96 12.67 -1.47
CA VAL A 59 -3.29 11.51 -2.06
C VAL A 59 -4.07 11.00 -3.29
N LEU A 60 -5.39 10.94 -3.18
CA LEU A 60 -6.22 10.48 -4.29
C LEU A 60 -6.15 11.41 -5.50
N GLN A 61 -5.96 12.70 -5.27
CA GLN A 61 -6.02 13.71 -6.33
C GLN A 61 -4.67 14.08 -6.92
N THR A 62 -3.57 13.77 -6.23
CA THR A 62 -2.24 14.14 -6.71
C THR A 62 -1.77 13.23 -7.83
N THR A 63 -0.95 13.76 -8.73
CA THR A 63 -0.23 12.96 -9.71
C THR A 63 1.14 12.51 -9.22
N LEU A 64 1.59 13.00 -8.07
CA LEU A 64 2.94 12.75 -7.58
C LEU A 64 3.19 11.27 -7.27
N VAL A 65 2.20 10.60 -6.68
CA VAL A 65 2.33 9.18 -6.35
C VAL A 65 2.51 8.35 -7.61
N LYS A 66 1.66 8.57 -8.60
CA LYS A 66 1.78 7.88 -9.88
C LYS A 66 3.11 8.17 -10.55
N GLN A 67 3.53 9.42 -10.55
CA GLN A 67 4.81 9.82 -11.16
C GLN A 67 5.98 9.10 -10.52
N GLU A 68 5.99 9.01 -9.19
CA GLU A 68 7.06 8.33 -8.48
C GLU A 68 7.08 6.84 -8.81
N VAL A 69 5.92 6.19 -8.82
CA VAL A 69 5.82 4.77 -9.14
C VAL A 69 6.31 4.49 -10.56
N VAL A 70 5.85 5.28 -11.51
CA VAL A 70 6.23 5.11 -12.92
C VAL A 70 7.72 5.37 -13.10
N ALA A 71 8.26 6.40 -12.46
CA ALA A 71 9.69 6.72 -12.54
C ALA A 71 10.54 5.59 -11.96
N SER A 72 10.00 4.81 -11.03
CA SER A 72 10.68 3.65 -10.46
C SER A 72 10.48 2.37 -11.29
N GLY A 73 9.85 2.47 -12.45
CA GLY A 73 9.57 1.31 -13.28
C GLY A 73 8.37 0.49 -12.85
N GLY A 74 7.58 0.99 -11.92
CA GLY A 74 6.42 0.29 -11.39
C GLY A 74 5.13 0.59 -12.11
N GLU A 75 4.07 -0.03 -11.64
CA GLU A 75 2.71 0.18 -12.14
C GLU A 75 1.82 0.69 -11.02
N TYR A 76 1.00 1.66 -11.36
CA TYR A 76 0.08 2.32 -10.43
C TYR A 76 -1.34 2.22 -10.96
N ARG A 77 -2.26 1.83 -10.07
CA ARG A 77 -3.70 1.81 -10.39
C ARG A 77 -4.50 2.35 -9.21
N MET A 78 -5.62 2.93 -9.56
CA MET A 78 -6.63 3.34 -8.58
C MET A 78 -7.98 2.86 -9.10
N TYR A 79 -8.71 2.12 -8.25
CA TYR A 79 -10.01 1.59 -8.61
C TYR A 79 -11.03 1.89 -7.54
N ASP A 80 -12.27 2.06 -7.97
CA ASP A 80 -13.41 2.10 -7.07
C ASP A 80 -13.70 0.70 -6.54
N ALA A 81 -14.00 0.59 -5.25
CA ALA A 81 -14.26 -0.69 -4.61
C ALA A 81 -15.44 -1.44 -5.24
N ASN A 82 -16.37 -0.70 -5.84
CA ASN A 82 -17.56 -1.27 -6.46
C ASN A 82 -17.37 -1.59 -7.95
N GLU A 83 -16.24 -1.23 -8.50
CA GLU A 83 -15.94 -1.43 -9.92
C GLU A 83 -14.57 -2.08 -10.10
N PRO A 84 -14.41 -3.34 -9.63
CA PRO A 84 -13.12 -4.00 -9.73
C PRO A 84 -12.76 -4.27 -11.19
N PRO A 85 -11.46 -4.22 -11.51
CA PRO A 85 -11.01 -4.53 -12.86
C PRO A 85 -11.16 -6.02 -13.17
N VAL A 86 -11.12 -6.37 -14.44
CA VAL A 86 -11.12 -7.76 -14.86
C VAL A 86 -9.72 -8.30 -15.09
N GLU A 87 -8.73 -7.42 -15.23
CA GLU A 87 -7.36 -7.81 -15.57
C GLU A 87 -6.53 -8.08 -14.32
N GLU A 88 -5.64 -9.05 -14.44
CA GLU A 88 -4.68 -9.37 -13.41
C GLU A 88 -3.43 -8.50 -13.56
N PRO A 89 -2.68 -8.26 -12.49
CA PRO A 89 -2.89 -8.80 -11.13
C PRO A 89 -3.90 -8.00 -10.30
N TRP A 90 -4.51 -7.00 -10.89
CA TRP A 90 -5.33 -6.02 -10.16
C TRP A 90 -6.63 -6.64 -9.65
N ARG A 91 -7.23 -7.54 -10.44
CA ARG A 91 -8.46 -8.21 -9.99
C ARG A 91 -8.22 -8.99 -8.70
N THR A 92 -7.17 -9.78 -8.65
CA THR A 92 -6.85 -10.55 -7.45
C THR A 92 -6.45 -9.63 -6.29
N ALA A 93 -5.71 -8.56 -6.58
CA ALA A 93 -5.33 -7.60 -5.55
C ALA A 93 -6.55 -6.93 -4.92
N MET A 94 -7.60 -6.69 -5.69
CA MET A 94 -8.85 -6.10 -5.18
C MET A 94 -9.58 -7.01 -4.21
N GLU A 95 -9.27 -8.31 -4.21
CA GLU A 95 -9.88 -9.27 -3.29
C GLU A 95 -9.17 -9.31 -1.93
N ARG A 96 -8.04 -8.62 -1.80
CA ARG A 96 -7.32 -8.56 -0.53
C ARG A 96 -8.19 -7.91 0.54
N PRO A 97 -8.16 -8.43 1.78
CA PRO A 97 -8.93 -7.84 2.88
C PRO A 97 -8.56 -6.40 3.13
N ARG A 98 -9.54 -5.58 3.44
CA ARG A 98 -9.34 -4.21 3.85
C ARG A 98 -10.37 -3.81 4.90
N THR A 99 -9.99 -2.90 5.76
CA THR A 99 -10.86 -2.49 6.89
C THR A 99 -11.43 -1.10 6.70
N SER A 100 -10.96 -0.37 5.73
CA SER A 100 -11.42 0.99 5.48
C SER A 100 -11.12 1.41 4.04
N LEU A 101 -11.67 2.54 3.64
CA LEU A 101 -11.37 3.16 2.34
C LEU A 101 -11.08 4.64 2.59
N PRO A 102 -10.15 5.21 1.86
CA PRO A 102 -9.32 4.61 0.82
C PRO A 102 -8.22 3.74 1.41
N TRP A 103 -7.85 2.71 0.65
CA TRP A 103 -6.90 1.68 1.09
C TRP A 103 -5.72 1.64 0.13
N LEU A 104 -4.53 1.43 0.69
CA LEU A 104 -3.29 1.40 -0.07
C LEU A 104 -2.67 0.01 -0.03
N ILE A 105 -2.30 -0.49 -1.19
CA ILE A 105 -1.49 -1.70 -1.32
C ILE A 105 -0.24 -1.34 -2.10
N VAL A 106 0.92 -1.65 -1.53
CA VAL A 106 2.21 -1.50 -2.20
C VAL A 106 2.86 -2.86 -2.17
N SER A 107 3.35 -3.33 -3.30
CA SER A 107 3.89 -4.68 -3.41
C SER A 107 5.13 -4.69 -4.29
N ASN A 108 6.16 -5.36 -3.82
CA ASN A 108 7.37 -5.61 -4.61
C ASN A 108 7.98 -6.91 -4.11
N PRO A 109 7.72 -8.05 -4.78
CA PRO A 109 8.27 -9.33 -4.37
C PRO A 109 9.78 -9.27 -4.22
N GLY A 110 10.29 -9.88 -3.16
CA GLY A 110 11.70 -9.77 -2.79
C GLY A 110 11.96 -8.65 -1.80
N LYS A 111 11.09 -7.67 -1.70
CA LYS A 111 11.19 -6.59 -0.72
C LYS A 111 10.01 -6.59 0.25
N GLY A 112 8.89 -7.20 -0.14
CA GLY A 112 7.71 -7.27 0.70
C GLY A 112 6.61 -6.34 0.21
N GLY A 113 5.77 -5.90 1.14
CA GLY A 113 4.65 -5.07 0.78
C GLY A 113 4.09 -4.30 1.97
N PHE A 114 3.10 -3.49 1.66
CA PHE A 114 2.35 -2.73 2.64
C PHE A 114 0.86 -2.85 2.31
N GLU A 115 0.04 -3.05 3.31
CA GLU A 115 -1.42 -2.98 3.19
C GLU A 115 -1.95 -2.18 4.37
N GLY A 116 -2.65 -1.11 4.08
CA GLY A 116 -3.20 -0.27 5.13
C GLY A 116 -4.01 0.89 4.58
N PRO A 117 -4.61 1.69 5.46
CA PRO A 117 -5.29 2.90 5.03
C PRO A 117 -4.33 3.83 4.29
N VAL A 118 -4.84 4.54 3.31
CA VAL A 118 -4.08 5.64 2.72
C VAL A 118 -3.74 6.62 3.87
N PRO A 119 -2.48 7.07 3.97
CA PRO A 119 -2.11 8.01 5.01
C PRO A 119 -3.05 9.23 5.07
N ALA A 120 -3.35 9.66 6.28
CA ALA A 120 -4.29 10.74 6.55
C ALA A 120 -3.56 11.96 7.10
N GLY A 121 -4.28 13.08 7.18
CA GLY A 121 -3.77 14.29 7.81
C GLY A 121 -2.74 15.04 6.97
N ASP A 122 -2.08 15.98 7.63
CA ASP A 122 -1.02 16.75 6.98
C ASP A 122 0.15 15.83 6.63
N GLY A 123 0.77 16.07 5.50
CA GLY A 123 1.90 15.24 5.06
C GLY A 123 1.50 13.89 4.50
N ALA A 124 0.24 13.67 4.17
CA ALA A 124 -0.25 12.38 3.68
C ALA A 124 0.45 11.95 2.37
N ILE A 125 0.69 12.89 1.47
CA ILE A 125 1.38 12.60 0.21
C ILE A 125 2.81 12.15 0.52
N ASP A 126 3.52 12.89 1.37
CA ASP A 126 4.89 12.54 1.73
C ASP A 126 4.96 11.19 2.42
N ALA A 127 4.01 10.90 3.31
CA ALA A 127 3.94 9.62 3.99
C ALA A 127 3.71 8.47 2.99
N THR A 128 2.85 8.69 2.01
CA THR A 128 2.60 7.70 0.96
C THR A 128 3.86 7.45 0.12
N LEU A 129 4.53 8.52 -0.28
CA LEU A 129 5.77 8.41 -1.05
C LEU A 129 6.86 7.70 -0.24
N LYS A 130 6.89 7.89 1.07
CA LYS A 130 7.85 7.23 1.94
C LYS A 130 7.59 5.72 2.03
N ILE A 131 6.33 5.32 2.13
CA ILE A 131 5.96 3.89 2.11
C ILE A 131 6.44 3.27 0.81
N ILE A 132 6.16 3.89 -0.32
CA ILE A 132 6.56 3.41 -1.62
C ILE A 132 8.08 3.35 -1.71
N GLY A 133 8.76 4.40 -1.24
CA GLY A 133 10.22 4.48 -1.25
C GLY A 133 10.91 3.35 -0.51
N GLY A 134 10.27 2.84 0.53
CA GLY A 134 10.80 1.71 1.29
C GLY A 134 10.68 0.37 0.59
N LEU A 135 9.91 0.30 -0.48
CA LEU A 135 9.60 -0.96 -1.17
C LEU A 135 10.02 -0.97 -2.65
N LYS A 136 10.59 0.11 -3.14
CA LYS A 136 11.03 0.14 -4.53
C LYS A 136 12.47 -0.33 -4.71
#